data_ee380b5cd5add70778b231b2c17a3c75
#
_entry.id   ee380b5cd5add70778b231b2c17a3c75
#
_cell.length_a   1.000
_cell.length_b   1.000
_cell.length_c   1.000
_cell.angle_alpha   90.00
_cell.angle_beta   90.00
_cell.angle_gamma   90.00
#
_symmetry.space_group_name_H-M   'P 1'
#
loop_
_entity.id
_entity.type
_entity.pdbx_description
1 polymer ?
#
loop_
_entity_poly.entity_id
_entity_poly.type
_entity_poly.pdbx_seq_one_letter_code
_entity_poly.pdbx_strand_id
1 'polypeptide(L)'
;AVRHRPRLLSDNGASYISADLADWLNDNGMDHVRGAPYHPQTQGKIERWHQTLKNRILLENYFLPGDLKANIGRFVEHYNHRRYHESLSNLTPADVYFGRGENILIQRERIKRNTINQRRLQHSKQAA
;
A
#
# COMPACT_ATOMS: atom_id res chain seq x y z
N ALA A 1 7.17 -8.87 12.77
CA ALA A 1 8.52 -8.69 12.23
C ALA A 1 8.48 -8.55 10.71
N VAL A 2 9.25 -7.64 10.16
CA VAL A 2 9.37 -7.46 8.71
C VAL A 2 10.17 -8.61 8.13
N ARG A 3 9.58 -9.39 7.23
CA ARG A 3 10.23 -10.56 6.63
C ARG A 3 11.29 -10.21 5.59
N HIS A 4 11.11 -9.07 4.92
CA HIS A 4 11.99 -8.61 3.86
C HIS A 4 12.33 -7.14 4.03
N ARG A 5 13.57 -6.75 3.74
CA ARG A 5 13.94 -5.34 3.68
C ARG A 5 13.36 -4.72 2.41
N PRO A 6 12.83 -3.50 2.48
CA PRO A 6 12.31 -2.82 1.31
C PRO A 6 13.44 -2.51 0.32
N ARG A 7 13.10 -2.48 -0.95
CA ARG A 7 13.96 -1.96 -2.01
C ARG A 7 13.49 -0.56 -2.40
N LEU A 8 14.42 0.35 -2.63
CA LEU A 8 14.10 1.65 -3.21
C LEU A 8 13.94 1.50 -4.73
N LEU A 9 12.78 1.87 -5.24
CA LEU A 9 12.53 1.99 -6.67
C LEU A 9 12.45 3.47 -7.04
N SER A 10 13.27 3.93 -7.95
CA SER A 10 13.30 5.32 -8.39
C SER A 10 13.53 5.46 -9.89
N ASP A 11 13.38 6.67 -10.40
CA ASP A 11 13.90 7.05 -11.70
C ASP A 11 15.42 7.35 -11.62
N ASN A 12 15.97 7.96 -12.68
CA ASN A 12 17.39 8.34 -12.77
C ASN A 12 17.62 9.84 -12.48
N GLY A 13 16.74 10.45 -11.67
CA GLY A 13 16.94 11.82 -11.23
C GLY A 13 18.26 12.02 -10.49
N ALA A 14 18.80 13.25 -10.54
CA ALA A 14 20.13 13.56 -10.02
C ALA A 14 20.31 13.15 -8.53
N SER A 15 19.29 13.34 -7.71
CA SER A 15 19.33 12.93 -6.30
C SER A 15 19.38 11.41 -6.09
N TYR A 16 18.84 10.63 -7.03
CA TYR A 16 18.82 9.16 -6.93
C TYR A 16 20.09 8.49 -7.46
N ILE A 17 20.95 9.21 -8.17
CA ILE A 17 22.23 8.71 -8.65
C ILE A 17 23.41 9.17 -7.78
N SER A 18 23.15 9.87 -6.69
CA SER A 18 24.17 10.38 -5.79
C SER A 18 24.88 9.26 -5.04
N ALA A 19 26.19 9.42 -4.81
CA ALA A 19 26.98 8.49 -4.02
C ALA A 19 26.49 8.44 -2.55
N ASP A 20 26.13 9.58 -1.98
CA ASP A 20 25.63 9.68 -0.60
C ASP A 20 24.41 8.81 -0.35
N LEU A 21 23.45 8.79 -1.31
CA LEU A 21 22.30 7.91 -1.22
C LEU A 21 22.68 6.44 -1.33
N ALA A 22 23.60 6.11 -2.23
CA ALA A 22 24.08 4.75 -2.42
C ALA A 22 24.74 4.21 -1.14
N ASP A 23 25.58 5.01 -0.51
CA ASP A 23 26.23 4.67 0.75
C ASP A 23 25.20 4.47 1.88
N TRP A 24 24.27 5.39 2.00
CA TRP A 24 23.20 5.28 3.00
C TRP A 24 22.35 4.01 2.83
N LEU A 25 21.96 3.69 1.60
CA LEU A 25 21.19 2.47 1.31
C LEU A 25 22.00 1.21 1.64
N ASN A 26 23.29 1.19 1.29
CA ASN A 26 24.17 0.08 1.59
C ASN A 26 24.33 -0.13 3.10
N ASP A 27 24.52 0.95 3.86
CA ASP A 27 24.60 0.92 5.33
C ASP A 27 23.33 0.40 5.99
N ASN A 28 22.18 0.65 5.38
CA ASN A 28 20.88 0.14 5.83
C ASN A 28 20.51 -1.22 5.22
N GLY A 29 21.38 -1.80 4.39
CA GLY A 29 21.15 -3.09 3.72
C GLY A 29 19.94 -3.08 2.80
N MET A 30 19.71 -1.98 2.11
CA MET A 30 18.60 -1.79 1.16
C MET A 30 19.14 -1.78 -0.27
N ASP A 31 18.45 -2.50 -1.15
CA ASP A 31 18.75 -2.47 -2.58
C ASP A 31 18.11 -1.25 -3.24
N HIS A 32 18.77 -0.75 -4.28
CA HIS A 32 18.24 0.32 -5.11
C HIS A 32 18.02 -0.18 -6.55
N VAL A 33 16.78 -0.08 -7.02
CA VAL A 33 16.40 -0.42 -8.39
C VAL A 33 16.00 0.87 -9.09
N ARG A 34 16.65 1.18 -10.20
CA ARG A 34 16.33 2.33 -11.05
C ARG A 34 15.56 1.87 -12.28
N GLY A 35 14.53 2.63 -12.65
CA GLY A 35 13.79 2.38 -13.88
C GLY A 35 14.70 2.54 -15.10
N ALA A 36 14.48 1.73 -16.14
CA ALA A 36 15.19 1.91 -17.41
C ALA A 36 14.82 3.27 -18.03
N PRO A 37 15.76 3.93 -18.72
CA PRO A 37 15.46 5.16 -19.45
C PRO A 37 14.28 4.95 -20.41
N TYR A 38 13.40 5.94 -20.46
CA TYR A 38 12.22 5.93 -21.34
C TYR A 38 11.17 4.83 -21.07
N HIS A 39 11.17 4.24 -19.86
CA HIS A 39 10.15 3.31 -19.40
C HIS A 39 9.34 3.88 -18.22
N PRO A 40 8.39 4.80 -18.46
CA PRO A 40 7.61 5.45 -17.39
C PRO A 40 6.71 4.49 -16.63
N GLN A 41 6.38 3.34 -17.20
CA GLN A 41 5.51 2.33 -16.57
C GLN A 41 6.04 1.82 -15.23
N THR A 42 7.35 1.81 -15.04
CA THR A 42 7.99 1.39 -13.77
C THR A 42 7.60 2.29 -12.60
N GLN A 43 7.32 3.57 -12.87
CA GLN A 43 6.94 4.57 -11.87
C GLN A 43 5.41 4.74 -11.71
N GLY A 44 4.61 4.04 -12.51
CA GLY A 44 3.16 4.24 -12.56
C GLY A 44 2.44 4.10 -11.22
N LYS A 45 2.93 3.22 -10.33
CA LYS A 45 2.33 3.03 -9.00
C LYS A 45 2.57 4.22 -8.08
N ILE A 46 3.78 4.77 -8.06
CA ILE A 46 4.11 5.94 -7.23
C ILE A 46 3.47 7.20 -7.77
N GLU A 47 3.38 7.35 -9.09
CA GLU A 47 2.67 8.46 -9.72
C GLU A 47 1.18 8.45 -9.36
N ARG A 48 0.54 7.28 -9.41
CA ARG A 48 -0.86 7.13 -8.98
C ARG A 48 -1.05 7.43 -7.50
N TRP A 49 -0.12 7.03 -6.65
CA TRP A 49 -0.15 7.36 -5.24
C TRP A 49 -0.04 8.87 -5.01
N HIS A 50 0.90 9.54 -5.70
CA HIS A 50 1.02 11.00 -5.65
C HIS A 50 -0.25 11.70 -6.14
N GLN A 51 -0.87 11.21 -7.20
CA GLN A 51 -2.12 11.76 -7.70
C GLN A 51 -3.25 11.62 -6.68
N THR A 52 -3.36 10.46 -6.04
CA THR A 52 -4.34 10.22 -4.98
C THR A 52 -4.12 11.15 -3.79
N LEU A 53 -2.88 11.32 -3.35
CA LEU A 53 -2.50 12.25 -2.27
C LEU A 53 -2.83 13.70 -2.64
N LYS A 54 -2.42 14.15 -3.82
CA LYS A 54 -2.70 15.51 -4.31
C LYS A 54 -4.19 15.80 -4.37
N ASN A 55 -4.99 14.89 -4.91
CA ASN A 55 -6.43 15.06 -5.00
C ASN A 55 -7.06 15.21 -3.61
N ARG A 56 -6.58 14.48 -2.63
CA ARG A 56 -7.06 14.59 -1.25
C ARG A 56 -6.67 15.92 -0.61
N ILE A 57 -5.42 16.33 -0.75
CA ILE A 57 -4.87 17.53 -0.11
C ILE A 57 -5.41 18.81 -0.74
N LEU A 58 -5.58 18.85 -2.05
CA LEU A 58 -6.09 20.03 -2.76
C LEU A 58 -7.57 20.36 -2.45
N LEU A 59 -8.31 19.41 -1.88
CA LEU A 59 -9.69 19.63 -1.45
C LEU A 59 -9.81 20.38 -0.12
N GLU A 60 -8.74 20.52 0.63
CA GLU A 60 -8.72 21.17 1.93
C GLU A 60 -7.84 22.43 1.92
N ASN A 61 -8.20 23.44 2.71
CA ASN A 61 -7.40 24.64 2.90
C ASN A 61 -6.50 24.47 4.12
N TYR A 62 -5.24 24.87 3.98
CA TYR A 62 -4.25 24.81 5.05
C TYR A 62 -3.76 26.21 5.37
N PHE A 63 -3.89 26.60 6.64
CA PHE A 63 -3.45 27.90 7.11
C PHE A 63 -2.00 27.88 7.61
N LEU A 64 -1.54 26.73 8.11
CA LEU A 64 -0.21 26.55 8.68
C LEU A 64 0.48 25.32 8.09
N PRO A 65 1.81 25.34 7.92
CA PRO A 65 2.57 24.17 7.47
C PRO A 65 2.38 22.92 8.34
N GLY A 66 2.19 23.11 9.65
CA GLY A 66 1.90 22.02 10.58
C GLY A 66 0.59 21.30 10.30
N ASP A 67 -0.44 22.01 9.85
CA ASP A 67 -1.72 21.42 9.47
C ASP A 67 -1.58 20.53 8.24
N LEU A 68 -0.84 20.99 7.25
CA LEU A 68 -0.53 20.22 6.05
C LEU A 68 0.22 18.93 6.40
N LYS A 69 1.26 19.05 7.22
CA LYS A 69 2.04 17.89 7.68
C LYS A 69 1.17 16.87 8.41
N ALA A 70 0.31 17.32 9.31
CA ALA A 70 -0.61 16.46 10.05
C ALA A 70 -1.61 15.75 9.12
N ASN A 71 -2.15 16.44 8.11
CA ASN A 71 -3.07 15.86 7.14
C ASN A 71 -2.39 14.84 6.22
N ILE A 72 -1.17 15.12 5.77
CA ILE A 72 -0.36 14.14 5.03
C ILE A 72 -0.12 12.90 5.88
N GLY A 73 0.26 13.06 7.15
CA GLY A 73 0.46 11.95 8.07
C GLY A 73 -0.79 11.08 8.24
N ARG A 74 -1.96 11.69 8.41
CA ARG A 74 -3.25 10.97 8.49
C ARG A 74 -3.59 10.25 7.18
N PHE A 75 -3.32 10.87 6.04
CA PHE A 75 -3.52 10.24 4.74
C PHE A 75 -2.65 8.98 4.58
N VAL A 76 -1.36 9.09 4.89
CA VAL A 76 -0.41 7.97 4.80
C VAL A 76 -0.81 6.83 5.73
N GLU A 77 -1.21 7.16 6.97
CA GLU A 77 -1.69 6.18 7.94
C GLU A 77 -2.93 5.43 7.43
N HIS A 78 -3.92 6.17 6.94
CA HIS A 78 -5.12 5.59 6.36
C HIS A 78 -4.81 4.74 5.12
N TYR A 79 -3.97 5.23 4.23
CA TYR A 79 -3.57 4.53 3.01
C TYR A 79 -2.90 3.20 3.31
N ASN A 80 -1.97 3.19 4.26
CA ASN A 80 -1.18 2.02 4.58
C ASN A 80 -1.93 0.98 5.42
N HIS A 81 -2.78 1.43 6.35
CA HIS A 81 -3.37 0.55 7.36
C HIS A 81 -4.87 0.31 7.21
N ARG A 82 -5.58 1.12 6.44
CA ARG A 82 -7.04 1.04 6.34
C ARG A 82 -7.58 0.90 4.93
N ARG A 83 -6.86 1.39 3.93
CA ARG A 83 -7.31 1.33 2.55
C ARG A 83 -7.02 -0.04 1.94
N TYR A 84 -8.08 -0.73 1.53
CA TYR A 84 -7.96 -1.97 0.75
C TYR A 84 -7.64 -1.68 -0.71
N HIS A 85 -6.79 -2.51 -1.30
CA HIS A 85 -6.39 -2.42 -2.70
C HIS A 85 -6.76 -3.69 -3.45
N GLU A 86 -7.50 -3.56 -4.53
CA GLU A 86 -7.90 -4.69 -5.38
C GLU A 86 -6.68 -5.45 -5.90
N SER A 87 -5.64 -4.74 -6.33
CA SER A 87 -4.38 -5.34 -6.79
C SER A 87 -3.62 -6.13 -5.70
N LEU A 88 -3.97 -5.96 -4.45
CA LEU A 88 -3.44 -6.69 -3.30
C LEU A 88 -4.47 -7.67 -2.72
N SER A 89 -5.38 -8.17 -3.53
CA SER A 89 -6.46 -9.06 -3.08
C SER A 89 -7.34 -8.43 -1.97
N ASN A 90 -7.60 -7.13 -2.08
CA ASN A 90 -8.33 -6.35 -1.08
C ASN A 90 -7.70 -6.38 0.32
N LEU A 91 -6.38 -6.41 0.38
CA LEU A 91 -5.60 -6.21 1.59
C LEU A 91 -5.09 -4.78 1.67
N THR A 92 -4.69 -4.36 2.87
CA THR A 92 -3.98 -3.10 3.04
C THR A 92 -2.49 -3.27 2.71
N PRO A 93 -1.78 -2.21 2.30
CA PRO A 93 -0.33 -2.27 2.13
C PRO A 93 0.41 -2.79 3.37
N ALA A 94 -0.01 -2.39 4.56
CA ALA A 94 0.58 -2.86 5.82
C ALA A 94 0.39 -4.37 6.03
N ASP A 95 -0.77 -4.92 5.68
CA ASP A 95 -1.01 -6.36 5.80
C ASP A 95 -0.07 -7.18 4.93
N VAL A 96 0.19 -6.71 3.72
CA VAL A 96 1.16 -7.34 2.81
C VAL A 96 2.58 -7.17 3.33
N TYR A 97 2.95 -5.96 3.73
CA TYR A 97 4.29 -5.63 4.21
C TYR A 97 4.69 -6.43 5.46
N PHE A 98 3.77 -6.55 6.43
CA PHE A 98 4.00 -7.30 7.66
C PHE A 98 3.71 -8.81 7.57
N GLY A 99 3.38 -9.31 6.39
CA GLY A 99 3.17 -10.73 6.14
C GLY A 99 1.87 -11.30 6.75
N ARG A 100 0.88 -10.46 7.05
CA ARG A 100 -0.42 -10.87 7.59
C ARG A 100 -1.42 -11.32 6.52
N GLY A 101 -1.14 -11.01 5.26
CA GLY A 101 -2.09 -11.14 4.16
C GLY A 101 -2.63 -12.56 3.98
N GLU A 102 -1.78 -13.57 4.01
CA GLU A 102 -2.19 -14.96 3.82
C GLU A 102 -3.21 -15.41 4.88
N ASN A 103 -2.92 -15.14 6.15
CA ASN A 103 -3.84 -15.49 7.23
C ASN A 103 -5.19 -14.78 7.11
N ILE A 104 -5.18 -13.50 6.71
CA ILE A 104 -6.41 -12.72 6.49
C ILE A 104 -7.23 -13.34 5.37
N LEU A 105 -6.62 -13.72 4.25
CA LEU A 105 -7.30 -14.35 3.13
C LEU A 105 -7.90 -15.71 3.48
N ILE A 106 -7.18 -16.52 4.25
CA ILE A 106 -7.68 -17.80 4.76
C ILE A 106 -8.90 -17.59 5.66
N GLN A 107 -8.84 -16.64 6.57
CA GLN A 107 -9.98 -16.31 7.45
C GLN A 107 -11.19 -15.80 6.66
N ARG A 108 -10.98 -14.95 5.67
CA ARG A 108 -12.07 -14.45 4.79
C ARG A 108 -12.75 -15.58 4.03
N GLU A 109 -11.99 -16.51 3.50
CA GLU A 109 -12.53 -17.67 2.79
C GLU A 109 -13.35 -18.56 3.74
N ARG A 110 -12.87 -18.79 4.95
CA ARG A 110 -13.59 -19.53 5.99
C ARG A 110 -14.92 -18.87 6.35
N ILE A 111 -14.91 -17.55 6.59
CA ILE A 111 -16.12 -16.77 6.88
C ILE A 111 -17.11 -16.86 5.71
N LYS A 112 -16.62 -16.69 4.48
CA LYS A 112 -17.44 -16.79 3.27
C LYS A 112 -18.14 -18.14 3.16
N ARG A 113 -17.41 -19.23 3.35
CA ARG A 113 -17.97 -20.60 3.31
C ARG A 113 -19.03 -20.80 4.38
N ASN A 114 -18.75 -20.37 5.61
CA ASN A 114 -19.70 -20.48 6.71
C ASN A 114 -20.98 -19.68 6.42
N THR A 115 -20.85 -18.47 5.92
CA THR A 115 -21.99 -17.61 5.56
C THR A 115 -22.84 -18.24 4.46
N ILE A 116 -22.22 -18.79 3.42
CA ILE A 116 -22.93 -19.47 2.32
C ILE A 116 -23.67 -20.71 2.85
N ASN A 117 -23.03 -21.51 3.69
CA ASN A 117 -23.64 -22.71 4.26
C ASN A 117 -24.82 -22.35 5.16
N GLN A 118 -24.70 -21.34 6.01
CA GLN A 118 -25.81 -20.86 6.84
C GLN A 118 -26.99 -20.37 6.01
N ARG A 119 -26.74 -19.62 4.95
CA ARG A 119 -27.79 -19.15 4.05
C ARG A 119 -28.52 -20.32 3.34
N ARG A 120 -27.77 -21.33 2.91
CA ARG A 120 -28.36 -22.55 2.31
C ARG A 120 -29.24 -23.30 3.30
N LEU A 121 -28.78 -23.46 4.54
CA LEU A 121 -29.56 -24.10 5.61
C LEU A 121 -30.83 -23.32 5.95
N GLN A 122 -30.75 -22.01 6.04
CA GLN A 122 -31.93 -21.15 6.28
C GLN A 122 -32.94 -21.27 5.13
N HIS A 123 -32.46 -21.22 3.88
CA HIS A 123 -33.31 -21.36 2.71
C HIS A 123 -34.00 -22.72 2.67
N SER A 124 -33.29 -23.80 2.95
CA SER A 124 -33.89 -25.15 2.98
C SER A 124 -34.91 -25.30 4.10
N LYS A 125 -34.73 -24.67 5.25
CA LYS A 125 -35.70 -24.66 6.35
C LYS A 125 -36.97 -23.86 6.02
N GLN A 126 -36.85 -22.80 5.24
CA GLN A 126 -38.01 -21.99 4.80
C GLN A 126 -38.80 -22.68 3.66
N ALA A 127 -38.15 -23.53 2.89
CA ALA A 127 -38.76 -24.26 1.78
C ALA A 127 -39.45 -25.58 2.23
N ALA A 128 -39.22 -26.00 3.45
CA ALA A 128 -39.80 -27.23 4.01
C ALA A 128 -41.21 -27.02 4.58
#